data_1bfcf7a4b65a1ca1cdc1e4ce2fde7d40
#
_entry.id   1bfcf7a4b65a1ca1cdc1e4ce2fde7d40
#
_cell.length_a   1.000
_cell.length_b   1.000
_cell.length_c   1.000
_cell.angle_alpha   90.00
_cell.angle_beta   90.00
_cell.angle_gamma   90.00
#
_symmetry.space_group_name_H-M   'P 1'
#
loop_
_entity.id
_entity.type
_entity.pdbx_description
1 polymer ?
#
loop_
_entity_poly.entity_id
_entity_poly.type
_entity_poly.pdbx_seq_one_letter_code
_entity_poly.pdbx_strand_id
1 'polypeptide(L)'
;MRLPTLFLTLCATATLSGCTLPDKPPSNETPESEFVYDERDAIPNDVPLPKPGVNQRPVVGVKKVLVSVVHWSDGDGLKDDLIQKHTFSDDPNSFQNYVKAASSGKLNLDGTVIFHTAGPRPDLCKSGSPMPISLATSEGDKAARAKGLNPAGFDYLINIIDCGGSASAYRPGRIMGIYGQAGSSHVYNHEFGHNLGYAHGKTYTRCPSAGDRIDAPAHCTTINYGDTGDSVSGGGTLYPTNNRWYSGWLDSSQAVVISRSGYYRLGVLGVSRSTDPQLYLINRSGIPSQLALEYRKPTPFDNFPPSDNRVNGVWMRYTSMAGSVHNTQLDATPETASTADPALAANGRYIFDSAAGITVRVCRTTPTYAEVAVGVNSELGPSCIRPTMQPDQE
;
A
#
# COMPACT_ATOMS: atom_id res chain seq x y z
N MET A 1 -13.69 57.32 -46.64
CA MET A 1 -14.42 56.49 -45.70
C MET A 1 -14.08 55.04 -45.98
N ARG A 2 -13.16 54.45 -45.27
CA ARG A 2 -12.84 53.02 -45.33
C ARG A 2 -12.66 52.55 -43.88
N LEU A 3 -13.53 51.65 -43.40
CA LEU A 3 -13.40 50.97 -42.10
C LEU A 3 -12.31 49.88 -42.21
N PRO A 4 -11.51 49.64 -41.18
CA PRO A 4 -10.63 48.48 -41.10
C PRO A 4 -11.39 47.29 -40.48
N THR A 5 -11.22 46.14 -41.10
CA THR A 5 -11.71 44.84 -40.68
C THR A 5 -10.88 44.31 -39.50
N LEU A 6 -11.55 44.03 -38.42
CA LEU A 6 -10.95 43.44 -37.21
C LEU A 6 -10.87 41.89 -37.36
N PHE A 7 -9.66 41.35 -37.47
CA PHE A 7 -9.45 39.90 -37.39
C PHE A 7 -9.43 39.47 -35.92
N LEU A 8 -10.41 38.69 -35.52
CA LEU A 8 -10.43 38.02 -34.21
C LEU A 8 -9.68 36.69 -34.35
N THR A 9 -8.49 36.60 -33.77
CA THR A 9 -7.73 35.35 -33.65
C THR A 9 -8.27 34.58 -32.47
N LEU A 10 -8.93 33.46 -32.74
CA LEU A 10 -9.41 32.53 -31.73
C LEU A 10 -8.21 31.67 -31.22
N CYS A 11 -7.70 31.96 -30.06
CA CYS A 11 -6.77 31.06 -29.36
C CYS A 11 -7.57 29.92 -28.73
N ALA A 12 -7.49 28.73 -29.32
CA ALA A 12 -7.99 27.50 -28.70
C ALA A 12 -7.01 27.02 -27.61
N THR A 13 -7.31 27.29 -26.37
CA THR A 13 -6.63 26.67 -25.23
C THR A 13 -7.19 25.28 -25.01
N ALA A 14 -6.42 24.26 -25.35
CA ALA A 14 -6.72 22.89 -24.98
C ALA A 14 -6.48 22.73 -23.47
N THR A 15 -7.55 22.69 -22.69
CA THR A 15 -7.51 22.32 -21.27
C THR A 15 -7.36 20.81 -21.16
N LEU A 16 -6.19 20.36 -20.73
CA LEU A 16 -5.97 19.00 -20.24
C LEU A 16 -6.82 18.84 -18.98
N SER A 17 -7.96 18.18 -19.10
CA SER A 17 -8.76 17.75 -17.95
C SER A 17 -8.00 16.64 -17.21
N GLY A 18 -7.22 17.01 -16.19
CA GLY A 18 -6.77 16.07 -15.19
C GLY A 18 -7.99 15.54 -14.44
N CYS A 19 -8.14 14.23 -14.31
CA CYS A 19 -9.12 13.60 -13.43
C CYS A 19 -8.78 13.99 -11.99
N THR A 20 -9.40 15.06 -11.50
CA THR A 20 -9.48 15.34 -10.06
C THR A 20 -10.57 14.47 -9.50
N LEU A 21 -10.21 13.59 -8.56
CA LEU A 21 -11.20 12.93 -7.71
C LEU A 21 -12.00 14.03 -6.99
N PRO A 22 -13.33 13.93 -6.88
CA PRO A 22 -14.14 14.93 -6.22
C PRO A 22 -13.74 15.03 -4.74
N ASP A 23 -13.43 16.24 -4.29
CA ASP A 23 -13.25 16.58 -2.87
C ASP A 23 -14.55 16.29 -2.13
N LYS A 24 -14.60 15.18 -1.40
CA LYS A 24 -15.67 14.90 -0.46
C LYS A 24 -15.43 15.80 0.77
N PRO A 25 -16.40 16.59 1.23
CA PRO A 25 -16.25 17.41 2.42
C PRO A 25 -15.88 16.56 3.64
N PRO A 26 -15.13 17.09 4.63
CA PRO A 26 -14.76 16.35 5.83
C PRO A 26 -16.03 15.91 6.56
N SER A 27 -16.34 14.62 6.47
CA SER A 27 -17.36 14.02 7.30
C SER A 27 -16.77 13.81 8.70
N ASN A 28 -17.51 14.17 9.75
CA ASN A 28 -17.27 13.75 11.13
C ASN A 28 -17.62 12.25 11.26
N GLU A 29 -17.01 11.42 10.42
CA GLU A 29 -17.24 10.00 10.49
C GLU A 29 -16.33 9.44 11.57
N THR A 30 -16.92 8.84 12.62
CA THR A 30 -16.35 7.74 13.38
C THR A 30 -15.51 6.90 12.43
N PRO A 31 -14.33 6.39 12.87
CA PRO A 31 -13.49 5.58 11.98
C PRO A 31 -14.40 4.57 11.30
N GLU A 32 -14.53 4.69 9.98
CA GLU A 32 -15.31 3.73 9.19
C GLU A 32 -14.88 2.37 9.67
N SER A 33 -15.81 1.62 10.21
CA SER A 33 -15.64 0.19 10.34
C SER A 33 -15.45 -0.29 8.91
N GLU A 34 -14.18 -0.38 8.46
CA GLU A 34 -13.86 -1.03 7.21
C GLU A 34 -14.63 -2.34 7.25
N PHE A 35 -15.48 -2.57 6.27
CA PHE A 35 -16.35 -3.74 6.24
C PHE A 35 -15.51 -4.98 6.46
N VAL A 36 -15.44 -5.43 7.69
CA VAL A 36 -14.95 -6.76 8.02
C VAL A 36 -16.10 -7.68 7.67
N TYR A 37 -16.12 -8.16 6.43
CA TYR A 37 -17.02 -9.23 6.08
C TYR A 37 -16.70 -10.42 6.99
N ASP A 38 -17.71 -10.96 7.66
CA ASP A 38 -17.57 -12.25 8.31
C ASP A 38 -17.36 -13.28 7.19
N GLU A 39 -16.16 -13.89 7.16
CA GLU A 39 -15.85 -14.92 6.16
C GLU A 39 -16.91 -16.00 6.07
N ARG A 40 -17.64 -16.26 7.17
CA ARG A 40 -18.72 -17.26 7.23
C ARG A 40 -19.93 -16.90 6.40
N ASP A 41 -20.17 -15.63 6.14
CA ASP A 41 -21.33 -15.18 5.35
C ASP A 41 -21.12 -15.26 3.84
N ALA A 42 -19.84 -15.35 3.41
CA ALA A 42 -19.46 -15.28 2.01
C ALA A 42 -19.18 -16.64 1.36
N ILE A 43 -18.90 -17.66 2.17
CA ILE A 43 -18.49 -18.98 1.64
C ILE A 43 -19.60 -20.00 1.92
N PRO A 44 -19.93 -20.86 0.95
CA PRO A 44 -20.75 -22.01 1.19
C PRO A 44 -20.23 -22.83 2.37
N ASN A 45 -21.12 -23.29 3.25
CA ASN A 45 -20.78 -24.01 4.49
C ASN A 45 -19.92 -25.26 4.31
N ASP A 46 -19.80 -25.77 3.10
CA ASP A 46 -19.01 -26.94 2.75
C ASP A 46 -17.54 -26.64 2.38
N VAL A 47 -17.15 -25.34 2.34
CA VAL A 47 -15.76 -24.91 2.07
C VAL A 47 -15.11 -24.49 3.39
N PRO A 48 -14.19 -25.31 3.96
CA PRO A 48 -13.51 -24.97 5.18
C PRO A 48 -12.71 -23.69 5.02
N LEU A 49 -12.92 -22.74 5.93
CA LEU A 49 -12.14 -21.50 5.97
C LEU A 49 -10.84 -21.71 6.74
N PRO A 50 -9.70 -21.24 6.24
CA PRO A 50 -8.52 -21.14 7.07
C PRO A 50 -8.82 -20.17 8.22
N LYS A 51 -8.23 -20.43 9.38
CA LYS A 51 -8.33 -19.49 10.49
C LYS A 51 -7.78 -18.13 10.07
N PRO A 52 -8.54 -17.03 10.25
CA PRO A 52 -8.08 -15.72 9.78
C PRO A 52 -6.82 -15.24 10.52
N GLY A 53 -5.98 -14.57 9.78
CA GLY A 53 -5.04 -13.56 10.21
C GLY A 53 -3.90 -14.00 11.11
N VAL A 54 -3.93 -13.60 12.33
CA VAL A 54 -2.80 -13.61 13.27
C VAL A 54 -2.15 -14.97 13.45
N ASN A 55 -2.93 -16.06 13.37
CA ASN A 55 -2.43 -17.42 13.54
C ASN A 55 -1.78 -18.02 12.29
N GLN A 56 -1.80 -17.32 11.16
CA GLN A 56 -1.22 -17.79 9.89
C GLN A 56 0.13 -17.12 9.57
N ARG A 57 0.64 -16.28 10.44
CA ARG A 57 1.92 -15.63 10.23
C ARG A 57 3.08 -16.47 10.78
N PRO A 58 4.24 -16.42 10.12
CA PRO A 58 4.55 -15.68 8.89
C PRO A 58 3.87 -16.27 7.64
N VAL A 59 3.48 -15.39 6.68
CA VAL A 59 2.93 -15.79 5.39
C VAL A 59 4.09 -16.04 4.42
N VAL A 60 4.61 -17.25 4.42
CA VAL A 60 5.84 -17.61 3.68
C VAL A 60 5.66 -18.94 2.95
N GLY A 61 6.67 -19.29 2.13
CA GLY A 61 6.71 -20.55 1.38
C GLY A 61 5.90 -20.46 0.08
N VAL A 62 5.43 -21.59 -0.40
CA VAL A 62 4.58 -21.69 -1.60
C VAL A 62 3.12 -21.72 -1.18
N LYS A 63 2.30 -20.85 -1.75
CA LYS A 63 0.86 -20.78 -1.52
C LYS A 63 0.11 -21.07 -2.82
N LYS A 64 -0.85 -21.99 -2.77
CA LYS A 64 -1.70 -22.33 -3.90
C LYS A 64 -2.78 -21.26 -4.06
N VAL A 65 -2.93 -20.76 -5.28
CA VAL A 65 -3.92 -19.73 -5.63
C VAL A 65 -4.79 -20.24 -6.76
N LEU A 66 -6.10 -20.16 -6.57
CA LEU A 66 -7.07 -20.42 -7.65
C LEU A 66 -7.62 -19.07 -8.15
N VAL A 67 -7.47 -18.82 -9.44
CA VAL A 67 -8.13 -17.72 -10.14
C VAL A 67 -9.29 -18.31 -10.95
N SER A 68 -10.51 -17.99 -10.54
CA SER A 68 -11.74 -18.39 -11.24
C SER A 68 -12.27 -17.21 -12.04
N VAL A 69 -12.14 -17.27 -13.37
CA VAL A 69 -12.68 -16.26 -14.30
C VAL A 69 -14.04 -16.76 -14.78
N VAL A 70 -15.10 -16.02 -14.43
CA VAL A 70 -16.47 -16.41 -14.73
C VAL A 70 -17.08 -15.40 -15.72
N HIS A 71 -17.29 -15.88 -16.94
CA HIS A 71 -17.99 -15.19 -18.02
C HIS A 71 -19.51 -15.36 -17.88
N TRP A 72 -20.24 -14.35 -18.30
CA TRP A 72 -21.71 -14.43 -18.40
C TRP A 72 -22.14 -14.91 -19.79
N SER A 73 -23.16 -15.76 -19.87
CA SER A 73 -23.64 -16.27 -21.15
C SER A 73 -24.26 -15.23 -22.07
N ASP A 74 -24.66 -14.08 -21.53
CA ASP A 74 -25.17 -12.91 -22.27
C ASP A 74 -24.06 -11.90 -22.62
N GLY A 75 -22.79 -12.26 -22.37
CA GLY A 75 -21.61 -11.47 -22.68
C GLY A 75 -21.11 -10.60 -21.53
N ASP A 76 -19.81 -10.30 -21.56
CA ASP A 76 -19.12 -9.45 -20.58
C ASP A 76 -17.91 -8.75 -21.20
N GLY A 77 -17.24 -7.91 -20.40
CA GLY A 77 -16.06 -7.15 -20.80
C GLY A 77 -14.72 -7.76 -20.37
N LEU A 78 -14.71 -8.97 -19.81
CA LEU A 78 -13.47 -9.62 -19.34
C LEU A 78 -12.53 -9.92 -20.51
N LYS A 79 -11.23 -9.82 -20.27
CA LYS A 79 -10.14 -10.05 -21.23
C LYS A 79 -9.20 -11.12 -20.65
N ASP A 80 -9.38 -12.35 -21.09
CA ASP A 80 -8.66 -13.53 -20.56
C ASP A 80 -7.14 -13.40 -20.69
N ASP A 81 -6.68 -12.89 -21.82
CA ASP A 81 -5.26 -12.63 -22.08
C ASP A 81 -4.64 -11.63 -21.10
N LEU A 82 -5.36 -10.53 -20.79
CA LEU A 82 -4.92 -9.56 -19.81
C LEU A 82 -4.99 -10.13 -18.38
N ILE A 83 -6.01 -10.88 -18.04
CA ILE A 83 -6.15 -11.53 -16.74
C ILE A 83 -5.00 -12.51 -16.52
N GLN A 84 -4.70 -13.38 -17.49
CA GLN A 84 -3.56 -14.30 -17.42
C GLN A 84 -2.24 -13.52 -17.30
N LYS A 85 -2.04 -12.50 -18.13
CA LYS A 85 -0.85 -11.65 -18.10
C LYS A 85 -0.63 -11.02 -16.73
N HIS A 86 -1.68 -10.47 -16.11
CA HIS A 86 -1.56 -9.74 -14.86
C HIS A 86 -1.60 -10.63 -13.61
N THR A 87 -2.00 -11.89 -13.73
CA THR A 87 -2.00 -12.82 -12.60
C THR A 87 -0.76 -13.71 -12.59
N PHE A 88 -0.74 -14.76 -13.42
CA PHE A 88 0.27 -15.82 -13.44
C PHE A 88 0.91 -15.93 -14.82
N SER A 89 1.91 -15.09 -15.06
CA SER A 89 2.72 -15.07 -16.28
C SER A 89 4.13 -14.62 -15.98
N ASP A 90 5.01 -14.67 -16.99
CA ASP A 90 6.38 -14.15 -16.91
C ASP A 90 6.44 -12.61 -17.05
N ASP A 91 5.29 -11.91 -17.17
CA ASP A 91 5.28 -10.45 -17.18
C ASP A 91 5.89 -9.91 -15.88
N PRO A 92 6.89 -9.01 -15.95
CA PRO A 92 7.56 -8.47 -14.76
C PRO A 92 6.60 -7.80 -13.76
N ASN A 93 5.45 -7.31 -14.23
CA ASN A 93 4.44 -6.65 -13.42
C ASN A 93 3.27 -7.57 -13.04
N SER A 94 3.39 -8.88 -13.29
CA SER A 94 2.34 -9.83 -12.87
C SER A 94 2.24 -9.89 -11.35
N PHE A 95 1.06 -10.26 -10.86
CA PHE A 95 0.77 -10.44 -9.44
C PHE A 95 1.76 -11.40 -8.75
N GLN A 96 2.07 -12.54 -9.38
CA GLN A 96 3.06 -13.47 -8.81
C GLN A 96 4.45 -12.82 -8.66
N ASN A 97 4.91 -12.04 -9.64
CA ASN A 97 6.20 -11.38 -9.59
C ASN A 97 6.20 -10.22 -8.59
N TYR A 98 5.09 -9.50 -8.47
CA TYR A 98 4.92 -8.49 -7.42
C TYR A 98 5.04 -9.09 -6.02
N VAL A 99 4.30 -10.17 -5.74
CA VAL A 99 4.33 -10.84 -4.42
C VAL A 99 5.71 -11.38 -4.10
N LYS A 100 6.38 -11.98 -5.09
CA LYS A 100 7.77 -12.45 -4.94
C LYS A 100 8.72 -11.29 -4.61
N ALA A 101 8.60 -10.16 -5.29
CA ALA A 101 9.42 -8.96 -5.02
C ALA A 101 9.09 -8.35 -3.66
N ALA A 102 7.81 -8.17 -3.33
CA ALA A 102 7.37 -7.60 -2.06
C ALA A 102 7.82 -8.44 -0.86
N SER A 103 7.87 -9.75 -0.99
CA SER A 103 8.30 -10.68 0.06
C SER A 103 9.81 -10.97 0.06
N SER A 104 10.58 -10.38 -0.86
CA SER A 104 12.00 -10.75 -1.12
C SER A 104 12.17 -12.25 -1.38
N GLY A 105 11.20 -12.86 -2.08
CA GLY A 105 11.18 -14.28 -2.43
C GLY A 105 10.75 -15.22 -1.30
N LYS A 106 10.39 -14.70 -0.11
CA LYS A 106 9.92 -15.54 1.01
C LYS A 106 8.53 -16.12 0.77
N LEU A 107 7.69 -15.46 -0.02
CA LEU A 107 6.39 -15.95 -0.47
C LEU A 107 6.40 -16.11 -1.97
N ASN A 108 6.02 -17.30 -2.43
CA ASN A 108 5.84 -17.62 -3.84
C ASN A 108 4.41 -18.14 -4.04
N LEU A 109 3.79 -17.76 -5.14
CA LEU A 109 2.43 -18.17 -5.47
C LEU A 109 2.48 -19.25 -6.57
N ASP A 110 1.73 -20.35 -6.35
CA ASP A 110 1.48 -21.43 -7.31
C ASP A 110 0.04 -21.29 -7.81
N GLY A 111 -0.11 -20.67 -8.99
CA GLY A 111 -1.39 -20.23 -9.52
C GLY A 111 -2.02 -21.22 -10.49
N THR A 112 -3.30 -21.49 -10.29
CA THR A 112 -4.17 -22.17 -11.26
C THR A 112 -5.21 -21.18 -11.76
N VAL A 113 -5.27 -20.93 -13.06
CA VAL A 113 -6.28 -20.05 -13.68
C VAL A 113 -7.28 -20.91 -14.45
N ILE A 114 -8.56 -20.71 -14.18
CA ILE A 114 -9.65 -21.40 -14.88
C ILE A 114 -10.64 -20.41 -15.47
N PHE A 115 -11.23 -20.78 -16.61
CA PHE A 115 -12.28 -20.03 -17.29
C PHE A 115 -13.55 -20.84 -17.33
N HIS A 116 -14.68 -20.22 -17.02
CA HIS A 116 -16.00 -20.84 -16.97
C HIS A 116 -17.06 -19.86 -17.50
N THR A 117 -18.04 -20.37 -18.24
CA THR A 117 -19.20 -19.61 -18.65
C THR A 117 -20.38 -20.00 -17.77
N ALA A 118 -20.87 -19.04 -16.99
CA ALA A 118 -22.07 -19.21 -16.15
C ALA A 118 -23.35 -18.85 -16.93
N GLY A 119 -24.48 -18.78 -16.24
CA GLY A 119 -25.75 -18.32 -16.80
C GLY A 119 -25.74 -16.82 -17.18
N PRO A 120 -26.92 -16.24 -17.48
CA PRO A 120 -27.03 -14.82 -17.76
C PRO A 120 -26.59 -13.98 -16.55
N ARG A 121 -26.06 -12.78 -16.84
CA ARG A 121 -25.63 -11.83 -15.81
C ARG A 121 -26.76 -11.49 -14.83
N PRO A 122 -26.59 -11.72 -13.52
CA PRO A 122 -27.59 -11.40 -12.52
C PRO A 122 -27.89 -9.90 -12.44
N ASP A 123 -29.10 -9.53 -12.05
CA ASP A 123 -29.50 -8.13 -11.90
C ASP A 123 -28.68 -7.38 -10.85
N LEU A 124 -28.20 -8.07 -9.82
CA LEU A 124 -27.28 -7.52 -8.82
C LEU A 124 -26.00 -6.95 -9.48
N CYS A 125 -25.45 -7.63 -10.47
CA CYS A 125 -24.31 -7.14 -11.25
C CYS A 125 -24.64 -5.90 -12.07
N LYS A 126 -25.87 -5.78 -12.54
CA LYS A 126 -26.33 -4.66 -13.39
C LYS A 126 -26.57 -3.38 -12.57
N SER A 127 -26.94 -3.52 -11.32
CA SER A 127 -27.28 -2.39 -10.43
C SER A 127 -26.04 -1.64 -9.88
N GLY A 128 -24.83 -2.24 -10.00
CA GLY A 128 -23.59 -1.57 -9.58
C GLY A 128 -23.40 -1.37 -8.08
N SER A 129 -24.20 -1.95 -7.22
CA SER A 129 -24.11 -1.81 -5.75
C SER A 129 -24.96 -2.87 -5.04
N PRO A 130 -24.52 -3.40 -3.89
CA PRO A 130 -23.22 -3.32 -3.23
C PRO A 130 -22.20 -4.31 -3.79
N MET A 131 -20.95 -4.26 -3.29
CA MET A 131 -19.85 -5.15 -3.71
C MET A 131 -20.27 -6.63 -3.69
N PRO A 132 -20.32 -7.33 -4.84
CA PRO A 132 -20.90 -8.65 -4.92
C PRO A 132 -19.92 -9.76 -4.56
N ILE A 133 -19.16 -9.64 -3.46
CA ILE A 133 -18.14 -10.65 -3.09
C ILE A 133 -18.74 -12.03 -2.85
N SER A 134 -19.94 -12.11 -2.27
CA SER A 134 -20.64 -13.39 -2.07
C SER A 134 -21.05 -14.02 -3.40
N LEU A 135 -21.49 -13.20 -4.37
CA LEU A 135 -21.79 -13.66 -5.73
C LEU A 135 -20.51 -14.14 -6.42
N ALA A 136 -19.45 -13.35 -6.40
CA ALA A 136 -18.15 -13.74 -6.98
C ALA A 136 -17.63 -15.05 -6.37
N THR A 137 -17.74 -15.19 -5.05
CA THR A 137 -17.34 -16.41 -4.34
C THR A 137 -18.19 -17.61 -4.78
N SER A 138 -19.51 -17.45 -4.84
CA SER A 138 -20.42 -18.52 -5.26
C SER A 138 -20.19 -18.96 -6.71
N GLU A 139 -20.04 -18.01 -7.63
CA GLU A 139 -19.79 -18.32 -9.04
C GLU A 139 -18.38 -18.91 -9.25
N GLY A 140 -17.37 -18.41 -8.53
CA GLY A 140 -16.02 -18.97 -8.54
C GLY A 140 -15.98 -20.41 -8.00
N ASP A 141 -16.74 -20.72 -6.94
CA ASP A 141 -16.85 -22.09 -6.41
C ASP A 141 -17.51 -23.03 -7.44
N LYS A 142 -18.62 -22.61 -8.08
CA LYS A 142 -19.27 -23.37 -9.17
C LYS A 142 -18.30 -23.63 -10.33
N ALA A 143 -17.57 -22.60 -10.74
CA ALA A 143 -16.57 -22.70 -11.80
C ALA A 143 -15.47 -23.73 -11.47
N ALA A 144 -14.94 -23.66 -10.24
CA ALA A 144 -13.93 -24.60 -9.76
C ALA A 144 -14.45 -26.03 -9.78
N ARG A 145 -15.64 -26.29 -9.21
CA ARG A 145 -16.26 -27.62 -9.17
C ARG A 145 -16.57 -28.15 -10.56
N ALA A 146 -17.03 -27.30 -11.49
CA ALA A 146 -17.24 -27.66 -12.88
C ALA A 146 -15.96 -28.12 -13.60
N LYS A 147 -14.78 -27.66 -13.13
CA LYS A 147 -13.47 -28.10 -13.60
C LYS A 147 -12.87 -29.23 -12.76
N GLY A 148 -13.62 -29.83 -11.85
CA GLY A 148 -13.18 -30.95 -10.98
C GLY A 148 -12.21 -30.47 -9.87
N LEU A 149 -12.13 -29.18 -9.58
CA LEU A 149 -11.28 -28.62 -8.52
C LEU A 149 -12.09 -28.43 -7.23
N ASN A 150 -11.38 -28.59 -6.10
CA ASN A 150 -11.92 -28.26 -4.78
C ASN A 150 -11.29 -26.94 -4.28
N PRO A 151 -12.07 -25.84 -4.13
CA PRO A 151 -11.56 -24.57 -3.63
C PRO A 151 -10.89 -24.65 -2.25
N ALA A 152 -11.29 -25.62 -1.41
CA ALA A 152 -10.66 -25.84 -0.10
C ALA A 152 -9.19 -26.31 -0.20
N GLY A 153 -8.77 -26.82 -1.35
CA GLY A 153 -7.38 -27.23 -1.62
C GLY A 153 -6.42 -26.07 -1.94
N PHE A 154 -6.90 -24.84 -2.00
CA PHE A 154 -6.12 -23.64 -2.31
C PHE A 154 -5.99 -22.74 -1.08
N ASP A 155 -4.86 -22.07 -0.94
CA ASP A 155 -4.64 -21.11 0.14
C ASP A 155 -5.39 -19.80 -0.11
N TYR A 156 -5.45 -19.34 -1.37
CA TYR A 156 -6.14 -18.11 -1.77
C TYR A 156 -7.06 -18.35 -2.96
N LEU A 157 -8.17 -17.61 -2.98
CA LEU A 157 -9.17 -17.65 -4.06
C LEU A 157 -9.36 -16.24 -4.63
N ILE A 158 -9.18 -16.11 -5.94
CA ILE A 158 -9.41 -14.89 -6.71
C ILE A 158 -10.60 -15.17 -7.62
N ASN A 159 -11.75 -14.59 -7.33
CA ASN A 159 -12.97 -14.81 -8.10
C ASN A 159 -13.24 -13.57 -8.95
N ILE A 160 -13.21 -13.72 -10.26
CA ILE A 160 -13.38 -12.65 -11.24
C ILE A 160 -14.71 -12.80 -11.94
N ILE A 161 -15.56 -11.77 -11.82
CA ILE A 161 -16.86 -11.69 -12.50
C ILE A 161 -17.01 -10.30 -13.11
N ASP A 162 -17.65 -10.15 -14.24
CA ASP A 162 -17.96 -8.85 -14.80
C ASP A 162 -19.25 -8.28 -14.19
N CYS A 163 -19.09 -7.56 -13.09
CA CYS A 163 -20.12 -6.74 -12.45
C CYS A 163 -19.66 -5.29 -12.37
N GLY A 164 -20.55 -4.36 -12.18
CA GLY A 164 -20.18 -2.98 -11.88
C GLY A 164 -19.39 -2.89 -10.56
N GLY A 165 -18.34 -2.08 -10.53
CA GLY A 165 -17.48 -1.88 -9.35
C GLY A 165 -16.01 -2.18 -9.62
N SER A 166 -15.17 -2.10 -8.58
CA SER A 166 -13.74 -2.34 -8.68
C SER A 166 -13.34 -3.74 -8.21
N ALA A 167 -13.22 -3.91 -6.90
CA ALA A 167 -12.85 -5.17 -6.25
C ALA A 167 -13.15 -5.10 -4.75
N SER A 168 -13.02 -6.22 -4.06
CA SER A 168 -13.02 -6.29 -2.60
C SER A 168 -12.36 -7.59 -2.12
N ALA A 169 -11.82 -7.57 -0.89
CA ALA A 169 -11.26 -8.76 -0.26
C ALA A 169 -11.56 -8.80 1.24
N TYR A 170 -11.53 -9.98 1.83
CA TYR A 170 -11.58 -10.13 3.27
C TYR A 170 -10.28 -9.72 3.93
N ARG A 171 -10.36 -9.03 5.06
CA ARG A 171 -9.20 -8.52 5.77
C ARG A 171 -9.19 -8.90 7.28
N PRO A 172 -8.21 -9.71 7.73
CA PRO A 172 -7.42 -10.62 6.91
C PRO A 172 -8.28 -11.75 6.34
N GLY A 173 -7.81 -12.39 5.27
CA GLY A 173 -8.59 -13.45 4.66
C GLY A 173 -7.87 -14.22 3.58
N ARG A 174 -8.63 -14.95 2.78
CA ARG A 174 -8.13 -15.75 1.66
C ARG A 174 -8.90 -15.56 0.36
N ILE A 175 -9.96 -14.77 0.38
CA ILE A 175 -10.85 -14.60 -0.77
C ILE A 175 -10.85 -13.16 -1.20
N MET A 176 -10.75 -12.93 -2.49
CA MET A 176 -11.00 -11.66 -3.14
C MET A 176 -11.95 -11.82 -4.32
N GLY A 177 -12.78 -10.81 -4.53
CA GLY A 177 -13.64 -10.65 -5.69
C GLY A 177 -13.17 -9.48 -6.54
N ILE A 178 -13.04 -9.67 -7.84
CA ILE A 178 -12.67 -8.61 -8.79
C ILE A 178 -13.81 -8.49 -9.80
N TYR A 179 -14.32 -7.27 -10.00
CA TYR A 179 -15.58 -7.05 -10.69
C TYR A 179 -15.43 -6.35 -12.04
N GLY A 180 -14.80 -5.20 -12.11
CA GLY A 180 -14.68 -4.42 -13.34
C GLY A 180 -13.26 -4.02 -13.72
N GLN A 181 -12.26 -4.32 -12.89
CA GLN A 181 -10.87 -3.90 -13.07
C GLN A 181 -9.89 -5.07 -13.28
N ALA A 182 -10.39 -6.22 -13.71
CA ALA A 182 -9.58 -7.43 -13.87
C ALA A 182 -8.40 -7.28 -14.85
N GLY A 183 -8.44 -6.29 -15.73
CA GLY A 183 -7.34 -5.92 -16.64
C GLY A 183 -6.26 -5.03 -16.03
N SER A 184 -6.32 -4.71 -14.72
CA SER A 184 -5.31 -3.90 -14.01
C SER A 184 -4.47 -4.78 -13.08
N SER A 185 -3.14 -4.78 -13.24
CA SER A 185 -2.25 -5.53 -12.32
C SER A 185 -2.32 -5.01 -10.88
N HIS A 186 -2.58 -3.71 -10.71
CA HIS A 186 -2.66 -3.09 -9.39
C HIS A 186 -3.77 -3.67 -8.51
N VAL A 187 -4.94 -4.00 -9.08
CA VAL A 187 -6.08 -4.50 -8.31
C VAL A 187 -5.75 -5.80 -7.57
N TYR A 188 -4.98 -6.70 -8.18
CA TYR A 188 -4.58 -7.96 -7.54
C TYR A 188 -3.66 -7.72 -6.34
N ASN A 189 -2.73 -6.77 -6.48
CA ASN A 189 -1.80 -6.41 -5.41
C ASN A 189 -2.56 -5.74 -4.24
N HIS A 190 -3.52 -4.90 -4.56
CA HIS A 190 -4.36 -4.19 -3.59
C HIS A 190 -5.18 -5.19 -2.76
N GLU A 191 -5.99 -6.01 -3.42
CA GLU A 191 -6.87 -6.96 -2.74
C GLU A 191 -6.10 -8.04 -1.99
N PHE A 192 -4.96 -8.47 -2.51
CA PHE A 192 -4.10 -9.41 -1.78
C PHE A 192 -3.52 -8.79 -0.52
N GLY A 193 -3.21 -7.51 -0.54
CA GLY A 193 -2.80 -6.78 0.67
C GLY A 193 -3.87 -6.83 1.76
N HIS A 194 -5.16 -6.72 1.41
CA HIS A 194 -6.25 -6.95 2.37
C HIS A 194 -6.24 -8.37 2.90
N ASN A 195 -6.09 -9.39 2.06
CA ASN A 195 -5.98 -10.77 2.53
C ASN A 195 -4.80 -10.96 3.49
N LEU A 196 -3.71 -10.21 3.32
CA LEU A 196 -2.57 -10.19 4.26
C LEU A 196 -2.87 -9.41 5.56
N GLY A 197 -3.99 -8.70 5.65
CA GLY A 197 -4.40 -7.94 6.82
C GLY A 197 -4.05 -6.45 6.76
N TYR A 198 -3.76 -5.89 5.58
CA TYR A 198 -3.44 -4.47 5.45
C TYR A 198 -4.71 -3.65 5.19
N ALA A 199 -4.90 -2.60 5.97
CA ALA A 199 -5.96 -1.62 5.77
C ALA A 199 -5.56 -0.59 4.70
N HIS A 200 -6.53 0.17 4.20
CA HIS A 200 -6.24 1.30 3.32
C HIS A 200 -5.32 2.31 4.01
N GLY A 201 -4.24 2.67 3.34
CA GLY A 201 -3.30 3.68 3.82
C GLY A 201 -3.91 5.08 3.73
N LYS A 202 -3.70 5.87 4.80
CA LYS A 202 -4.08 7.29 4.87
C LYS A 202 -2.84 8.17 4.76
N THR A 203 -3.03 9.48 4.66
CA THR A 203 -1.93 10.45 4.76
C THR A 203 -2.30 11.58 5.69
N TYR A 204 -1.40 11.93 6.62
CA TYR A 204 -1.37 13.20 7.31
C TYR A 204 -0.68 14.23 6.43
N THR A 205 -1.40 15.27 6.03
CA THR A 205 -0.90 16.38 5.22
C THR A 205 -1.22 17.73 5.87
N ARG A 206 -0.64 18.81 5.36
CA ARG A 206 -0.83 20.16 5.89
C ARG A 206 -0.60 20.25 7.40
N CYS A 207 0.37 19.47 7.88
CA CYS A 207 0.77 19.53 9.27
C CYS A 207 1.30 20.93 9.62
N PRO A 208 1.03 21.45 10.83
CA PRO A 208 1.60 22.73 11.24
C PRO A 208 3.12 22.71 11.15
N SER A 209 3.72 23.82 10.68
CA SER A 209 5.17 23.93 10.59
C SER A 209 5.64 25.32 11.07
N ALA A 210 6.81 25.37 11.70
CA ALA A 210 7.45 26.59 12.18
C ALA A 210 8.96 26.49 11.97
N GLY A 211 9.48 27.27 11.03
CA GLY A 211 10.87 27.15 10.58
C GLY A 211 11.13 25.75 10.03
N ASP A 212 12.14 25.06 10.58
CA ASP A 212 12.50 23.71 10.16
C ASP A 212 11.66 22.61 10.81
N ARG A 213 10.81 22.94 11.79
CA ARG A 213 10.00 21.99 12.52
C ARG A 213 8.66 21.74 11.84
N ILE A 214 8.28 20.48 11.72
CA ILE A 214 6.96 20.01 11.29
C ILE A 214 6.32 19.29 12.47
N ASP A 215 5.19 19.80 12.97
CA ASP A 215 4.45 19.22 14.09
C ASP A 215 3.48 18.15 13.57
N ALA A 216 3.68 16.91 13.96
CA ALA A 216 2.88 15.77 13.52
C ALA A 216 2.73 14.71 14.63
N PRO A 217 1.62 13.98 14.67
CA PRO A 217 0.47 14.05 13.76
C PRO A 217 -0.59 15.09 14.19
N ALA A 218 -0.35 15.82 15.28
CA ALA A 218 -1.29 16.76 15.85
C ALA A 218 -1.66 17.86 14.85
N HIS A 219 -2.98 18.10 14.69
CA HIS A 219 -3.52 19.14 13.82
C HIS A 219 -3.21 18.99 12.32
N CYS A 220 -2.73 17.82 11.88
CA CYS A 220 -2.62 17.52 10.45
C CYS A 220 -4.02 17.23 9.85
N THR A 221 -4.17 17.50 8.57
CA THR A 221 -5.35 17.05 7.80
C THR A 221 -5.14 15.59 7.38
N THR A 222 -6.18 14.76 7.48
CA THR A 222 -6.12 13.35 7.04
C THR A 222 -6.76 13.19 5.68
N ILE A 223 -6.07 12.51 4.76
CA ILE A 223 -6.60 12.12 3.45
C ILE A 223 -6.69 10.59 3.41
N ASN A 224 -7.89 10.06 3.17
CA ASN A 224 -8.10 8.64 2.95
C ASN A 224 -7.50 8.22 1.60
N TYR A 225 -6.93 7.01 1.51
CA TYR A 225 -6.22 6.51 0.33
C TYR A 225 -5.03 7.39 -0.11
N GLY A 226 -4.53 8.26 0.76
CA GLY A 226 -3.49 9.22 0.42
C GLY A 226 -2.07 8.64 0.42
N ASP A 227 -1.82 7.45 0.98
CA ASP A 227 -0.47 6.86 1.00
C ASP A 227 -0.04 6.43 -0.40
N THR A 228 0.84 7.22 -1.01
CA THR A 228 1.37 6.98 -2.35
C THR A 228 2.48 5.94 -2.40
N GLY A 229 2.88 5.40 -1.27
CA GLY A 229 3.86 4.34 -1.12
C GLY A 229 3.27 3.01 -0.65
N ASP A 230 1.95 2.81 -0.78
CA ASP A 230 1.28 1.58 -0.39
C ASP A 230 0.32 1.11 -1.50
N SER A 231 0.49 -0.12 -1.98
CA SER A 231 -0.43 -0.72 -2.96
C SER A 231 -1.85 -0.89 -2.43
N VAL A 232 -2.05 -0.93 -1.10
CA VAL A 232 -3.37 -0.97 -0.47
C VAL A 232 -3.92 0.45 -0.27
N SER A 233 -3.41 1.41 -1.04
CA SER A 233 -3.81 2.81 -1.01
C SER A 233 -3.71 3.41 -2.42
N GLY A 234 -3.28 4.67 -2.53
CA GLY A 234 -3.14 5.39 -3.81
C GLY A 234 -1.88 5.04 -4.60
N GLY A 235 -0.99 4.18 -4.10
CA GLY A 235 0.28 3.85 -4.73
C GLY A 235 0.28 2.51 -5.48
N GLY A 236 0.79 2.47 -6.71
CA GLY A 236 1.10 1.23 -7.44
C GLY A 236 2.51 0.70 -7.09
N THR A 237 2.88 0.68 -5.80
CA THR A 237 4.24 0.47 -5.28
C THR A 237 4.36 -0.83 -4.50
N LEU A 238 5.56 -1.21 -4.08
CA LEU A 238 5.72 -2.29 -3.11
C LEU A 238 5.04 -1.93 -1.78
N TYR A 239 4.56 -2.95 -1.06
CA TYR A 239 4.03 -2.74 0.29
C TYR A 239 5.07 -2.10 1.21
N PRO A 240 4.65 -1.22 2.13
CA PRO A 240 5.53 -0.61 3.13
C PRO A 240 6.30 -1.64 3.96
N THR A 241 7.47 -1.25 4.47
CA THR A 241 8.34 -2.15 5.24
C THR A 241 7.67 -2.68 6.51
N ASN A 242 6.83 -1.91 7.19
CA ASN A 242 6.09 -2.37 8.36
C ASN A 242 5.01 -3.41 7.98
N ASN A 243 4.36 -3.31 6.81
CA ASN A 243 3.46 -4.34 6.29
C ASN A 243 4.24 -5.63 6.02
N ARG A 244 5.42 -5.52 5.43
CA ARG A 244 6.31 -6.65 5.15
C ARG A 244 6.81 -7.31 6.45
N TRP A 245 7.13 -6.51 7.46
CA TRP A 245 7.45 -7.00 8.81
C TRP A 245 6.28 -7.77 9.43
N TYR A 246 5.09 -7.20 9.37
CA TYR A 246 3.87 -7.83 9.87
C TYR A 246 3.57 -9.17 9.19
N SER A 247 3.88 -9.35 7.93
CA SER A 247 3.73 -10.61 7.20
C SER A 247 4.87 -11.61 7.42
N GLY A 248 5.92 -11.22 8.18
CA GLY A 248 7.07 -12.08 8.46
C GLY A 248 8.10 -12.12 7.32
N TRP A 249 8.11 -11.09 6.47
CA TRP A 249 9.03 -11.03 5.32
C TRP A 249 10.35 -10.34 5.61
N LEU A 250 10.47 -9.65 6.73
CA LEU A 250 11.73 -9.12 7.25
C LEU A 250 12.25 -10.00 8.38
N ASP A 251 13.57 -10.12 8.48
CA ASP A 251 14.22 -10.78 9.61
C ASP A 251 14.37 -9.79 10.78
N SER A 252 14.60 -10.30 11.97
CA SER A 252 14.75 -9.46 13.19
C SER A 252 15.93 -8.49 13.11
N SER A 253 16.95 -8.78 12.29
CA SER A 253 18.05 -7.85 12.02
C SER A 253 17.66 -6.70 11.08
N GLN A 254 16.59 -6.88 10.29
CA GLN A 254 16.12 -5.92 9.32
C GLN A 254 15.02 -4.99 9.86
N ALA A 255 14.42 -5.32 11.00
CA ALA A 255 13.39 -4.52 11.66
C ALA A 255 13.78 -4.28 13.12
N VAL A 256 14.08 -3.05 13.48
CA VAL A 256 14.63 -2.68 14.78
C VAL A 256 13.77 -1.60 15.45
N VAL A 257 13.54 -1.78 16.75
CA VAL A 257 12.87 -0.76 17.58
C VAL A 257 13.91 0.21 18.14
N ILE A 258 13.76 1.50 17.82
CA ILE A 258 14.57 2.57 18.42
C ILE A 258 14.02 2.87 19.82
N SER A 259 14.88 2.74 20.83
CA SER A 259 14.56 3.03 22.23
C SER A 259 15.45 4.11 22.85
N ARG A 260 16.43 4.63 22.14
CA ARG A 260 17.37 5.65 22.61
C ARG A 260 17.56 6.71 21.53
N SER A 261 17.84 7.95 21.96
CA SER A 261 18.24 9.02 21.06
C SER A 261 19.61 8.72 20.43
N GLY A 262 19.77 9.00 19.13
CA GLY A 262 21.01 8.68 18.42
C GLY A 262 20.94 8.85 16.91
N TYR A 263 22.05 8.44 16.27
CA TYR A 263 22.14 8.30 14.81
C TYR A 263 21.88 6.86 14.39
N TYR A 264 21.12 6.69 13.31
CA TYR A 264 20.75 5.38 12.79
C TYR A 264 20.92 5.36 11.28
N ARG A 265 21.39 4.22 10.77
CA ARG A 265 21.47 3.98 9.32
C ARG A 265 20.29 3.11 8.91
N LEU A 266 19.48 3.62 8.01
CA LEU A 266 18.28 2.99 7.49
C LEU A 266 18.57 2.48 6.07
N GLY A 267 18.56 1.17 5.89
CA GLY A 267 18.80 0.51 4.61
C GLY A 267 17.64 0.67 3.63
N VAL A 268 17.92 0.45 2.35
CA VAL A 268 16.92 0.55 1.27
C VAL A 268 15.94 -0.60 1.33
N LEU A 269 14.64 -0.28 1.21
CA LEU A 269 13.55 -1.26 1.09
C LEU A 269 13.81 -2.26 -0.04
N GLY A 270 13.62 -3.54 0.24
CA GLY A 270 13.70 -4.61 -0.76
C GLY A 270 15.11 -5.08 -1.11
N VAL A 271 16.16 -4.48 -0.55
CA VAL A 271 17.54 -4.93 -0.75
C VAL A 271 17.86 -6.06 0.23
N SER A 272 17.77 -7.30 -0.22
CA SER A 272 17.92 -8.52 0.62
C SER A 272 19.29 -8.66 1.28
N ARG A 273 20.32 -7.99 0.81
CA ARG A 273 21.70 -8.05 1.33
C ARG A 273 22.11 -6.76 2.07
N SER A 274 21.17 -5.89 2.42
CA SER A 274 21.49 -4.73 3.25
C SER A 274 21.95 -5.20 4.63
N THR A 275 23.09 -4.69 5.09
CA THR A 275 23.55 -4.87 6.48
C THR A 275 22.85 -3.90 7.44
N ASP A 276 22.26 -2.85 6.90
CA ASP A 276 21.49 -1.87 7.69
C ASP A 276 20.02 -2.30 7.78
N PRO A 277 19.35 -2.07 8.91
CA PRO A 277 17.91 -2.31 9.04
C PRO A 277 17.09 -1.59 7.98
N GLN A 278 16.08 -2.26 7.41
CA GLN A 278 15.18 -1.68 6.42
C GLN A 278 13.96 -1.01 7.06
N LEU A 279 13.72 -1.29 8.33
CA LEU A 279 12.62 -0.74 9.13
C LEU A 279 13.14 -0.32 10.50
N TYR A 280 12.91 0.93 10.84
CA TYR A 280 12.93 1.34 12.23
C TYR A 280 11.53 1.64 12.73
N LEU A 281 11.22 1.13 13.91
CA LEU A 281 9.99 1.42 14.65
C LEU A 281 10.32 2.25 15.88
N ILE A 282 9.58 3.30 16.14
CA ILE A 282 9.71 4.13 17.34
C ILE A 282 8.39 4.05 18.08
N ASN A 283 8.41 3.52 19.32
CA ASN A 283 7.21 3.42 20.13
C ASN A 283 6.75 4.82 20.57
N ARG A 284 5.45 5.07 20.44
CA ARG A 284 4.81 6.28 20.95
C ARG A 284 4.31 6.00 22.37
N SER A 285 5.02 6.52 23.37
CA SER A 285 4.71 6.23 24.78
C SER A 285 3.26 6.57 25.14
N GLY A 286 2.53 5.60 25.69
CA GLY A 286 1.10 5.76 26.07
C GLY A 286 0.11 5.79 24.89
N ILE A 287 0.58 5.64 23.65
CA ILE A 287 -0.26 5.66 22.43
C ILE A 287 -0.11 4.32 21.70
N PRO A 288 -1.19 3.62 21.34
CA PRO A 288 -1.13 2.27 20.75
C PRO A 288 -0.75 2.33 19.25
N SER A 289 0.29 3.09 18.92
CA SER A 289 0.85 3.20 17.57
C SER A 289 2.36 3.43 17.65
N GLN A 290 3.02 3.21 16.53
CA GLN A 290 4.45 3.41 16.34
C GLN A 290 4.69 4.36 15.18
N LEU A 291 5.84 5.02 15.17
CA LEU A 291 6.34 5.70 13.99
C LEU A 291 7.31 4.76 13.26
N ALA A 292 6.98 4.39 12.04
CA ALA A 292 7.78 3.56 11.16
C ALA A 292 8.60 4.42 10.20
N LEU A 293 9.89 4.13 10.06
CA LEU A 293 10.81 4.80 9.13
C LEU A 293 11.19 3.82 8.00
N GLU A 294 11.13 4.29 6.77
CA GLU A 294 11.39 3.53 5.56
C GLU A 294 12.19 4.38 4.56
N TYR A 295 13.15 3.74 3.85
CA TYR A 295 13.91 4.37 2.78
C TYR A 295 13.77 3.60 1.47
N ARG A 296 13.39 4.29 0.38
CA ARG A 296 13.17 3.68 -0.95
C ARG A 296 14.17 4.16 -1.97
N LYS A 297 14.43 3.31 -2.95
CA LYS A 297 15.11 3.62 -4.20
C LYS A 297 14.31 3.06 -5.37
N PRO A 298 14.51 3.56 -6.59
CA PRO A 298 13.79 3.04 -7.75
C PRO A 298 13.94 1.52 -7.90
N THR A 299 12.82 0.86 -8.10
CA THR A 299 12.72 -0.57 -8.43
C THR A 299 11.72 -0.72 -9.56
N PRO A 300 11.57 -1.88 -10.20
CA PRO A 300 10.52 -2.08 -11.20
C PRO A 300 9.11 -1.77 -10.69
N PHE A 301 8.84 -1.94 -9.38
CA PHE A 301 7.55 -1.66 -8.76
C PHE A 301 7.48 -0.28 -8.09
N ASP A 302 8.60 0.23 -7.59
CA ASP A 302 8.74 1.60 -7.07
C ASP A 302 9.38 2.47 -8.16
N ASN A 303 8.72 2.58 -9.31
CA ASN A 303 9.28 3.22 -10.51
C ASN A 303 9.16 4.76 -10.43
N PHE A 304 9.84 5.34 -9.45
CA PHE A 304 9.93 6.79 -9.30
C PHE A 304 11.15 7.34 -10.06
N PRO A 305 11.05 8.54 -10.66
CA PRO A 305 12.21 9.23 -11.23
C PRO A 305 13.32 9.44 -10.17
N PRO A 306 14.59 9.39 -10.55
CA PRO A 306 15.70 9.60 -9.59
C PRO A 306 15.67 10.95 -8.85
N SER A 307 15.04 11.98 -9.42
CA SER A 307 14.87 13.30 -8.80
C SER A 307 13.65 13.40 -7.87
N ASP A 308 12.84 12.37 -7.81
CA ASP A 308 11.61 12.37 -7.01
C ASP A 308 11.94 12.42 -5.51
N ASN A 309 11.14 13.16 -4.74
CA ASN A 309 11.23 13.24 -3.29
C ASN A 309 11.18 11.84 -2.65
N ARG A 310 10.32 10.96 -3.17
CA ARG A 310 10.05 9.61 -2.68
C ARG A 310 11.26 8.68 -2.67
N VAL A 311 12.30 8.97 -3.45
CA VAL A 311 13.56 8.20 -3.48
C VAL A 311 14.77 8.97 -2.94
N ASN A 312 14.55 10.22 -2.52
CA ASN A 312 15.58 11.12 -2.01
C ASN A 312 15.38 11.53 -0.54
N GLY A 313 14.37 10.98 0.12
CA GLY A 313 14.05 11.22 1.53
C GLY A 313 13.61 9.97 2.25
N VAL A 314 13.35 10.09 3.54
CA VAL A 314 12.85 9.02 4.41
C VAL A 314 11.34 9.14 4.55
N TRP A 315 10.65 8.04 4.28
CA TRP A 315 9.21 7.92 4.48
C TRP A 315 8.91 7.64 5.95
N MET A 316 7.83 8.21 6.42
CA MET A 316 7.35 8.00 7.78
C MET A 316 5.89 7.61 7.77
N ARG A 317 5.54 6.63 8.60
CA ARG A 317 4.15 6.21 8.81
C ARG A 317 3.85 6.04 10.28
N TYR A 318 2.76 6.64 10.71
CA TYR A 318 2.14 6.24 11.97
C TYR A 318 1.41 4.95 11.73
N THR A 319 1.80 3.90 12.44
CA THR A 319 1.32 2.54 12.19
C THR A 319 0.82 1.87 13.46
N SER A 320 -0.23 1.05 13.32
CA SER A 320 -0.67 0.08 14.31
C SER A 320 -0.73 -1.29 13.64
N MET A 321 -0.23 -2.32 14.33
CA MET A 321 -0.12 -3.69 13.80
C MET A 321 -0.83 -4.72 14.69
N ALA A 322 -1.84 -4.30 15.45
CA ALA A 322 -2.62 -5.18 16.31
C ALA A 322 -3.77 -5.82 15.51
N GLY A 323 -3.61 -7.07 15.11
CA GLY A 323 -4.61 -7.84 14.35
C GLY A 323 -4.65 -7.52 12.85
N SER A 324 -4.46 -6.27 12.46
CA SER A 324 -4.28 -5.80 11.10
C SER A 324 -3.34 -4.61 11.07
N VAL A 325 -2.84 -4.25 9.88
CA VAL A 325 -1.96 -3.09 9.72
C VAL A 325 -2.77 -1.89 9.31
N HIS A 326 -2.68 -0.83 10.10
CA HIS A 326 -3.25 0.48 9.78
C HIS A 326 -2.12 1.48 9.65
N ASN A 327 -2.02 2.12 8.50
CA ASN A 327 -0.98 3.10 8.18
C ASN A 327 -1.57 4.48 7.95
N THR A 328 -0.88 5.49 8.48
CA THR A 328 -1.06 6.86 8.03
C THR A 328 0.32 7.41 7.67
N GLN A 329 0.57 7.55 6.37
CA GLN A 329 1.76 8.22 5.84
C GLN A 329 1.84 9.63 6.39
N LEU A 330 3.01 10.12 6.68
CA LEU A 330 3.24 11.52 6.98
C LEU A 330 3.79 12.23 5.75
N ASP A 331 3.11 13.27 5.31
CA ASP A 331 3.61 14.22 4.33
C ASP A 331 4.55 15.21 5.03
N ALA A 332 5.85 15.08 4.74
CA ALA A 332 6.89 15.95 5.29
C ALA A 332 7.15 17.20 4.43
N THR A 333 6.26 17.49 3.47
CA THR A 333 6.25 18.72 2.66
C THR A 333 4.91 19.46 2.79
N PRO A 334 4.53 19.89 4.02
CA PRO A 334 3.18 20.38 4.32
C PRO A 334 2.81 21.66 3.56
N GLU A 335 3.75 22.32 2.93
CA GLU A 335 3.56 23.49 2.07
C GLU A 335 3.01 23.16 0.69
N THR A 336 3.13 21.92 0.26
CA THR A 336 2.52 21.45 -0.99
C THR A 336 1.10 20.97 -0.75
N ALA A 337 0.29 20.91 -1.79
CA ALA A 337 -1.04 20.29 -1.73
C ALA A 337 -0.99 18.79 -2.15
N SER A 338 0.21 18.28 -2.42
CA SER A 338 0.44 16.94 -2.95
C SER A 338 0.71 15.94 -1.82
N THR A 339 0.20 14.73 -1.95
CA THR A 339 0.63 13.59 -1.13
C THR A 339 1.71 12.75 -1.84
N ALA A 340 2.16 13.19 -3.01
CA ALA A 340 3.12 12.47 -3.84
C ALA A 340 4.59 12.84 -3.55
N ASP A 341 4.84 13.73 -2.59
CA ASP A 341 6.18 14.16 -2.17
C ASP A 341 6.37 14.05 -0.63
N PRO A 342 5.97 12.91 -0.02
CA PRO A 342 5.83 12.79 1.42
C PRO A 342 7.14 12.62 2.18
N ALA A 343 8.26 12.32 1.51
CA ALA A 343 9.47 11.92 2.18
C ALA A 343 10.22 13.11 2.79
N LEU A 344 10.71 12.94 4.03
CA LEU A 344 11.56 13.93 4.70
C LEU A 344 12.94 13.92 4.05
N ALA A 345 13.29 15.02 3.42
CA ALA A 345 14.59 15.23 2.79
C ALA A 345 15.68 15.64 3.78
N ALA A 346 16.96 15.48 3.39
CA ALA A 346 18.12 15.92 4.15
C ALA A 346 18.36 17.43 3.95
N ASN A 347 17.40 18.27 4.34
CA ASN A 347 17.38 19.71 4.12
C ASN A 347 17.35 20.56 5.41
N GLY A 348 17.63 19.93 6.57
CA GLY A 348 17.59 20.56 7.87
C GLY A 348 16.25 20.43 8.60
N ARG A 349 15.16 20.15 7.90
CA ARG A 349 13.84 19.95 8.49
C ARG A 349 13.80 18.72 9.39
N TYR A 350 12.88 18.74 10.35
CA TYR A 350 12.66 17.61 11.25
C TYR A 350 11.18 17.50 11.64
N ILE A 351 10.76 16.27 11.89
CA ILE A 351 9.45 15.96 12.43
C ILE A 351 9.51 16.02 13.94
N PHE A 352 8.48 16.60 14.57
CA PHE A 352 8.27 16.61 16.00
C PHE A 352 6.89 16.05 16.34
N ASP A 353 6.88 14.87 16.98
CA ASP A 353 5.68 14.31 17.61
C ASP A 353 5.66 14.70 19.09
N SER A 354 5.00 15.80 19.39
CA SER A 354 4.95 16.34 20.77
C SER A 354 4.23 15.42 21.75
N ALA A 355 3.24 14.65 21.29
CA ALA A 355 2.49 13.73 22.12
C ALA A 355 3.33 12.53 22.58
N ALA A 356 4.30 12.13 21.77
CA ALA A 356 5.18 10.99 22.06
C ALA A 356 6.61 11.42 22.46
N GLY A 357 6.94 12.71 22.36
CA GLY A 357 8.30 13.21 22.61
C GLY A 357 9.32 12.66 21.60
N ILE A 358 8.94 12.55 20.32
CA ILE A 358 9.80 11.98 19.28
C ILE A 358 10.23 13.10 18.32
N THR A 359 11.53 13.12 17.97
CA THR A 359 12.05 13.91 16.86
C THR A 359 12.74 13.04 15.84
N VAL A 360 12.55 13.33 14.55
CA VAL A 360 13.24 12.65 13.45
C VAL A 360 13.77 13.67 12.45
N ARG A 361 15.05 13.58 12.13
CA ARG A 361 15.72 14.38 11.12
C ARG A 361 16.52 13.48 10.17
N VAL A 362 16.50 13.79 8.88
CA VAL A 362 17.37 13.10 7.90
C VAL A 362 18.65 13.90 7.75
N CYS A 363 19.79 13.26 8.03
CA CYS A 363 21.10 13.90 7.95
C CYS A 363 21.72 13.79 6.56
N ARG A 364 21.54 12.65 5.91
CA ARG A 364 21.95 12.44 4.52
C ARG A 364 21.25 11.22 3.92
N THR A 365 21.21 11.17 2.61
CA THR A 365 20.78 10.02 1.83
C THR A 365 21.91 9.59 0.88
N THR A 366 22.03 8.28 0.67
CA THR A 366 22.98 7.65 -0.24
C THR A 366 22.26 6.64 -1.14
N PRO A 367 22.90 6.04 -2.13
CA PRO A 367 22.27 4.99 -2.91
C PRO A 367 21.85 3.75 -2.10
N THR A 368 22.47 3.49 -0.93
CA THR A 368 22.29 2.24 -0.17
C THR A 368 21.68 2.44 1.21
N TYR A 369 21.72 3.63 1.79
CA TYR A 369 21.14 3.93 3.10
C TYR A 369 20.80 5.42 3.26
N ALA A 370 19.91 5.71 4.19
CA ALA A 370 19.73 7.04 4.76
C ALA A 370 20.30 7.07 6.18
N GLU A 371 20.85 8.23 6.61
CA GLU A 371 21.26 8.45 7.98
C GLU A 371 20.26 9.39 8.65
N VAL A 372 19.67 8.94 9.76
CA VAL A 372 18.66 9.66 10.51
C VAL A 372 19.13 9.95 11.92
N ALA A 373 18.86 11.15 12.42
CA ALA A 373 19.00 11.51 13.82
C ALA A 373 17.63 11.44 14.47
N VAL A 374 17.52 10.64 15.53
CA VAL A 374 16.27 10.39 16.24
C VAL A 374 16.43 10.81 17.69
N GLY A 375 15.47 11.59 18.19
CA GLY A 375 15.28 11.86 19.62
C GLY A 375 14.04 11.15 20.13
N VAL A 376 14.12 10.60 21.34
CA VAL A 376 13.00 9.94 22.04
C VAL A 376 12.89 10.50 23.46
N ASN A 377 11.76 10.27 24.12
CA ASN A 377 11.49 10.70 25.51
C ASN A 377 11.66 12.22 25.71
N SER A 378 11.20 13.01 24.74
CA SER A 378 11.32 14.47 24.72
C SER A 378 12.76 15.01 24.62
N GLU A 379 13.73 14.14 24.35
CA GLU A 379 15.07 14.59 24.00
C GLU A 379 15.11 15.11 22.57
N LEU A 380 15.79 16.19 22.34
CA LEU A 380 16.15 16.59 20.98
C LEU A 380 17.14 15.55 20.43
N GLY A 381 16.85 15.02 19.26
CA GLY A 381 17.80 14.15 18.56
C GLY A 381 19.13 14.89 18.31
N PRO A 382 20.23 14.15 18.12
CA PRO A 382 21.54 14.76 17.88
C PRO A 382 21.51 15.64 16.61
N SER A 383 22.34 16.67 16.61
CA SER A 383 22.53 17.53 15.43
C SER A 383 23.16 16.71 14.30
N CYS A 384 22.71 16.91 13.05
CA CYS A 384 23.33 16.28 11.87
C CYS A 384 24.79 16.66 11.62
N ILE A 385 25.27 17.69 12.30
CA ILE A 385 26.70 18.07 12.30
C ILE A 385 27.39 17.16 13.30
N ARG A 386 28.10 16.14 12.81
CA ARG A 386 29.02 15.39 13.67
C ARG A 386 30.12 16.35 14.12
N PRO A 387 30.46 16.39 15.43
CA PRO A 387 31.73 17.02 15.83
C PRO A 387 32.83 16.37 14.99
N THR A 388 33.60 17.16 14.28
CA THR A 388 34.85 16.68 13.67
C THR A 388 35.64 16.01 14.77
N MET A 389 35.90 14.71 14.68
CA MET A 389 36.88 14.08 15.54
C MET A 389 38.14 14.91 15.41
N GLN A 390 38.56 15.55 16.52
CA GLN A 390 39.90 16.12 16.56
C GLN A 390 40.86 14.98 16.26
N PRO A 391 41.79 15.12 15.29
CA PRO A 391 42.84 14.14 15.12
C PRO A 391 43.50 13.98 16.48
N ASP A 392 43.58 12.73 16.94
CA ASP A 392 44.33 12.38 18.16
C ASP A 392 45.69 13.04 18.03
N GLN A 393 46.00 13.91 18.98
CA GLN A 393 47.35 14.43 19.13
C GLN A 393 48.21 13.24 19.55
N GLU A 394 49.07 12.73 18.60
CA GLU A 394 50.20 11.87 18.92
C GLU A 394 51.18 12.54 19.88
#